data_16df869005ca7768fd1e336b3baa4769
#
_entry.id   16df869005ca7768fd1e336b3baa4769
#
_cell.length_a   1.000
_cell.length_b   1.000
_cell.length_c   1.000
_cell.angle_alpha   90.00
_cell.angle_beta   90.00
_cell.angle_gamma   90.00
#
_symmetry.space_group_name_H-M   'P 1'
#
loop_
_entity.id
_entity.type
_entity.pdbx_description
1 polymer ?
#
loop_
_entity_poly.entity_id
_entity_poly.type
_entity_poly.pdbx_seq_one_letter_code
_entity_poly.pdbx_strand_id
1 'polypeptide(L)'
;MALALFDLDNTLLAGDSDHAWNQFLAEVGAVHPTCHAETNDRFYQEYVAGVLDIHEFCRFAFSPLAEHPRAQLDEWRKRFIDTLIRPMIAPRAPRLLAEHREAGDELVIITATNQFVTQPIADMLGVDHLIATLAEEREDGEFTGELTGVPCFQEGKIERLRQHLADHPDPEGTIAQASFYSDSRNDIPLLEQVGRPVAVDPDPTLAEHARNKGWPVISLRDTTA
;
A
#
# COMPACT_ATOMS: atom_id res chain seq x y z
N MET A 1 -1.15 9.65 -22.16
CA MET A 1 -1.27 9.58 -20.68
C MET A 1 -0.12 8.72 -20.20
N ALA A 2 0.70 9.19 -19.27
CA ALA A 2 1.70 8.35 -18.62
C ALA A 2 1.08 7.77 -17.34
N LEU A 3 1.69 6.68 -16.82
CA LEU A 3 1.25 6.04 -15.59
C LEU A 3 2.05 6.60 -14.41
N ALA A 4 1.36 7.04 -13.36
CA ALA A 4 1.96 7.47 -12.11
C ALA A 4 1.55 6.49 -10.99
N LEU A 5 2.52 5.69 -10.55
CA LEU A 5 2.35 4.68 -9.50
C LEU A 5 2.78 5.26 -8.16
N PHE A 6 2.03 4.97 -7.12
CA PHE A 6 2.32 5.38 -5.77
C PHE A 6 2.19 4.19 -4.82
N ASP A 7 3.24 3.89 -4.07
CA ASP A 7 3.07 3.14 -2.86
C ASP A 7 2.26 3.96 -1.84
N LEU A 8 1.64 3.31 -0.87
CA LEU A 8 0.72 3.96 0.07
C LEU A 8 1.38 4.24 1.42
N ASP A 9 1.75 3.16 2.11
CA ASP A 9 2.20 3.20 3.49
C ASP A 9 3.60 3.79 3.58
N ASN A 10 3.82 4.73 4.49
CA ASN A 10 5.05 5.53 4.61
C ASN A 10 5.42 6.37 3.36
N THR A 11 4.64 6.29 2.28
CA THR A 11 4.80 7.08 1.04
C THR A 11 3.74 8.18 0.96
N LEU A 12 2.49 7.89 0.54
CA LEU A 12 1.38 8.86 0.56
C LEU A 12 0.82 9.08 1.96
N LEU A 13 1.00 8.11 2.85
CA LEU A 13 0.75 8.21 4.28
C LEU A 13 2.06 8.42 5.02
N ALA A 14 2.04 9.18 6.11
CA ALA A 14 3.19 9.35 7.03
C ALA A 14 3.24 8.24 8.10
N GLY A 15 2.73 7.06 7.79
CA GLY A 15 2.65 5.89 8.66
C GLY A 15 2.19 4.67 7.87
N ASP A 16 2.03 3.54 8.59
CA ASP A 16 1.66 2.25 8.02
C ASP A 16 0.20 1.94 8.36
N SER A 17 -0.66 1.86 7.32
CA SER A 17 -2.09 1.65 7.49
C SER A 17 -2.43 0.20 7.88
N ASP A 18 -1.63 -0.78 7.47
CA ASP A 18 -1.86 -2.18 7.83
C ASP A 18 -1.51 -2.45 9.29
N HIS A 19 -0.34 -1.96 9.73
CA HIS A 19 0.07 -2.04 11.12
C HIS A 19 -0.94 -1.30 12.03
N ALA A 20 -1.35 -0.08 11.65
CA ALA A 20 -2.32 0.71 12.40
C ALA A 20 -3.72 0.07 12.45
N TRP A 21 -4.17 -0.58 11.35
CA TRP A 21 -5.44 -1.31 11.33
C TRP A 21 -5.44 -2.46 12.33
N ASN A 22 -4.39 -3.26 12.36
CA ASN A 22 -4.26 -4.36 13.30
C ASN A 22 -4.20 -3.88 14.77
N GLN A 23 -3.57 -2.73 15.05
CA GLN A 23 -3.62 -2.11 16.37
C GLN A 23 -5.05 -1.62 16.70
N PHE A 24 -5.72 -0.98 15.76
CA PHE A 24 -7.10 -0.53 15.94
C PHE A 24 -8.07 -1.69 16.24
N LEU A 25 -7.91 -2.84 15.58
CA LEU A 25 -8.71 -4.04 15.89
C LEU A 25 -8.54 -4.50 17.34
N ALA A 26 -7.33 -4.40 17.88
CA ALA A 26 -7.08 -4.70 19.30
C ALA A 26 -7.73 -3.65 20.22
N GLU A 27 -7.71 -2.37 19.86
CA GLU A 27 -8.34 -1.28 20.64
C GLU A 27 -9.87 -1.40 20.69
N VAL A 28 -10.51 -1.83 19.61
CA VAL A 28 -11.98 -2.02 19.58
C VAL A 28 -12.42 -3.37 20.15
N GLY A 29 -11.47 -4.19 20.58
CA GLY A 29 -11.74 -5.51 21.18
C GLY A 29 -12.14 -6.58 20.15
N ALA A 30 -11.80 -6.37 18.87
CA ALA A 30 -12.04 -7.34 17.81
C ALA A 30 -11.11 -8.56 17.91
N VAL A 31 -9.93 -8.38 18.49
CA VAL A 31 -8.90 -9.41 18.67
C VAL A 31 -8.32 -9.35 20.07
N HIS A 32 -7.60 -10.41 20.48
CA HIS A 32 -6.93 -10.42 21.80
C HIS A 32 -5.79 -9.38 21.81
N PRO A 33 -5.85 -8.34 22.66
CA PRO A 33 -5.01 -7.15 22.50
C PRO A 33 -3.50 -7.47 22.59
N THR A 34 -3.06 -8.24 23.58
CA THR A 34 -1.62 -8.49 23.79
C THR A 34 -1.04 -9.41 22.71
N CYS A 35 -1.64 -10.57 22.49
CA CYS A 35 -1.12 -11.57 21.56
C CYS A 35 -1.15 -11.06 20.11
N HIS A 36 -2.20 -10.33 19.74
CA HIS A 36 -2.32 -9.77 18.41
C HIS A 36 -1.30 -8.64 18.18
N ALA A 37 -1.11 -7.76 19.17
CA ALA A 37 -0.12 -6.68 19.08
C ALA A 37 1.32 -7.20 18.96
N GLU A 38 1.71 -8.19 19.78
CA GLU A 38 3.04 -8.82 19.71
C GLU A 38 3.30 -9.45 18.34
N THR A 39 2.29 -10.10 17.76
CA THR A 39 2.40 -10.73 16.44
C THR A 39 2.47 -9.67 15.33
N ASN A 40 1.66 -8.61 15.42
CA ASN A 40 1.68 -7.48 14.50
C ASN A 40 3.04 -6.77 14.49
N ASP A 41 3.61 -6.52 15.68
CA ASP A 41 4.93 -5.90 15.81
C ASP A 41 6.03 -6.80 15.23
N ARG A 42 5.96 -8.11 15.41
CA ARG A 42 6.89 -9.07 14.79
C ARG A 42 6.84 -8.95 13.26
N PHE A 43 5.68 -9.02 12.65
CA PHE A 43 5.53 -8.90 11.20
C PHE A 43 6.00 -7.54 10.68
N TYR A 44 5.73 -6.46 11.41
CA TYR A 44 6.24 -5.14 11.05
C TYR A 44 7.78 -5.10 11.04
N GLN A 45 8.44 -5.71 12.03
CA GLN A 45 9.92 -5.82 12.05
C GLN A 45 10.45 -6.68 10.91
N GLU A 46 9.79 -7.79 10.57
CA GLU A 46 10.13 -8.64 9.42
C GLU A 46 9.98 -7.89 8.09
N TYR A 47 8.92 -7.08 7.95
CA TYR A 47 8.70 -6.21 6.78
C TYR A 47 9.83 -5.19 6.61
N VAL A 48 10.17 -4.47 7.67
CA VAL A 48 11.27 -3.48 7.68
C VAL A 48 12.61 -4.15 7.39
N ALA A 49 12.84 -5.36 7.89
CA ALA A 49 14.05 -6.14 7.61
C ALA A 49 14.08 -6.74 6.19
N GLY A 50 12.95 -6.74 5.47
CA GLY A 50 12.81 -7.33 4.13
C GLY A 50 12.81 -8.86 4.10
N VAL A 51 12.41 -9.49 5.22
CA VAL A 51 12.38 -10.96 5.39
C VAL A 51 10.97 -11.49 5.66
N LEU A 52 9.94 -10.66 5.49
CA LEU A 52 8.54 -11.00 5.73
C LEU A 52 8.09 -12.16 4.84
N ASP A 53 7.53 -13.21 5.44
CA ASP A 53 6.69 -14.17 4.72
C ASP A 53 5.30 -13.57 4.52
N ILE A 54 5.05 -13.09 3.31
CA ILE A 54 3.80 -12.41 2.97
C ILE A 54 2.58 -13.32 3.10
N HIS A 55 2.71 -14.63 2.89
CA HIS A 55 1.60 -15.56 3.03
C HIS A 55 1.26 -15.83 4.50
N GLU A 56 2.28 -15.91 5.38
CA GLU A 56 2.07 -15.99 6.82
C GLU A 56 1.40 -14.72 7.35
N PHE A 57 1.89 -13.56 6.88
CA PHE A 57 1.31 -12.27 7.22
C PHE A 57 -0.14 -12.14 6.77
N CYS A 58 -0.47 -12.50 5.52
CA CYS A 58 -1.86 -12.45 5.03
C CYS A 58 -2.80 -13.32 5.87
N ARG A 59 -2.40 -14.53 6.26
CA ARG A 59 -3.23 -15.37 7.17
C ARG A 59 -3.49 -14.70 8.52
N PHE A 60 -2.49 -14.02 9.07
CA PHE A 60 -2.65 -13.24 10.30
C PHE A 60 -3.58 -12.05 10.09
N ALA A 61 -3.31 -11.21 9.09
CA ALA A 61 -4.04 -9.96 8.85
C ALA A 61 -5.50 -10.19 8.42
N PHE A 62 -5.81 -11.32 7.75
CA PHE A 62 -7.14 -11.61 7.24
C PHE A 62 -7.98 -12.48 8.19
N SER A 63 -7.37 -13.16 9.17
CA SER A 63 -8.11 -13.93 10.18
C SER A 63 -9.20 -13.09 10.87
N PRO A 64 -8.97 -11.85 11.33
CA PRO A 64 -10.01 -11.03 11.93
C PRO A 64 -11.14 -10.68 10.95
N LEU A 65 -10.85 -10.61 9.65
CA LEU A 65 -11.89 -10.32 8.64
C LEU A 65 -12.89 -11.47 8.54
N ALA A 66 -12.47 -12.73 8.71
CA ALA A 66 -13.35 -13.89 8.71
C ALA A 66 -14.12 -14.08 10.03
N GLU A 67 -13.60 -13.54 11.13
CA GLU A 67 -14.18 -13.71 12.47
C GLU A 67 -15.33 -12.74 12.76
N HIS A 68 -15.47 -11.68 11.96
CA HIS A 68 -16.47 -10.63 12.17
C HIS A 68 -17.34 -10.40 10.95
N PRO A 69 -18.67 -10.11 11.13
CA PRO A 69 -19.56 -9.79 10.03
C PRO A 69 -19.09 -8.56 9.24
N ARG A 70 -19.26 -8.59 7.92
CA ARG A 70 -18.86 -7.49 7.01
C ARG A 70 -19.38 -6.12 7.47
N ALA A 71 -20.63 -6.05 7.92
CA ALA A 71 -21.24 -4.81 8.40
C ALA A 71 -20.48 -4.21 9.61
N GLN A 72 -20.01 -5.05 10.51
CA GLN A 72 -19.19 -4.61 11.66
C GLN A 72 -17.81 -4.16 11.23
N LEU A 73 -17.17 -4.89 10.31
CA LEU A 73 -15.88 -4.52 9.73
C LEU A 73 -15.96 -3.17 9.00
N ASP A 74 -17.04 -2.92 8.25
CA ASP A 74 -17.26 -1.66 7.54
C ASP A 74 -17.44 -0.48 8.51
N GLU A 75 -18.14 -0.67 9.65
CA GLU A 75 -18.28 0.34 10.70
C GLU A 75 -16.93 0.67 11.33
N TRP A 76 -16.15 -0.35 11.71
CA TRP A 76 -14.81 -0.18 12.26
C TRP A 76 -13.87 0.49 11.26
N ARG A 77 -13.87 0.06 10.00
CA ARG A 77 -13.06 0.67 8.94
C ARG A 77 -13.40 2.15 8.75
N LYS A 78 -14.67 2.52 8.74
CA LYS A 78 -15.09 3.92 8.65
C LYS A 78 -14.50 4.74 9.81
N ARG A 79 -14.61 4.24 11.04
CA ARG A 79 -14.04 4.91 12.22
C ARG A 79 -12.50 4.99 12.10
N PHE A 80 -11.85 3.93 11.70
CA PHE A 80 -10.40 3.87 11.47
C PHE A 80 -9.94 4.93 10.47
N ILE A 81 -10.59 5.02 9.32
CA ILE A 81 -10.29 6.01 8.28
C ILE A 81 -10.41 7.45 8.85
N ASP A 82 -11.52 7.73 9.53
CA ASP A 82 -11.79 9.08 10.03
C ASP A 82 -10.84 9.50 11.16
N THR A 83 -10.44 8.56 12.05
CA THR A 83 -9.66 8.89 13.24
C THR A 83 -8.16 8.72 13.08
N LEU A 84 -7.70 7.78 12.26
CA LEU A 84 -6.28 7.45 12.14
C LEU A 84 -5.71 7.76 10.74
N ILE A 85 -6.42 7.44 9.67
CA ILE A 85 -5.88 7.61 8.32
C ILE A 85 -5.88 9.06 7.86
N ARG A 86 -6.98 9.81 8.05
CA ARG A 86 -7.03 11.22 7.64
C ARG A 86 -5.87 12.06 8.18
N PRO A 87 -5.55 12.00 9.48
CA PRO A 87 -4.39 12.73 10.01
C PRO A 87 -3.03 12.13 9.58
N MET A 88 -3.02 10.89 9.08
CA MET A 88 -1.81 10.21 8.63
C MET A 88 -1.42 10.57 7.17
N ILE A 89 -2.31 11.21 6.39
CA ILE A 89 -1.96 11.64 5.02
C ILE A 89 -0.73 12.54 5.06
N ALA A 90 0.30 12.19 4.30
CA ALA A 90 1.51 13.00 4.23
C ALA A 90 1.20 14.41 3.70
N PRO A 91 1.69 15.48 4.36
CA PRO A 91 1.26 16.87 4.08
C PRO A 91 1.38 17.30 2.61
N ARG A 92 2.37 16.75 1.89
CA ARG A 92 2.63 17.11 0.48
C ARG A 92 2.06 16.10 -0.53
N ALA A 93 1.50 14.97 -0.06
CA ALA A 93 0.91 13.96 -0.94
C ALA A 93 -0.23 14.51 -1.83
N PRO A 94 -1.19 15.33 -1.32
CA PRO A 94 -2.24 15.89 -2.17
C PRO A 94 -1.71 16.77 -3.31
N ARG A 95 -0.62 17.49 -3.07
CA ARG A 95 0.02 18.33 -4.10
C ARG A 95 0.68 17.46 -5.17
N LEU A 96 1.43 16.43 -4.79
CA LEU A 96 2.06 15.50 -5.72
C LEU A 96 1.01 14.84 -6.64
N LEU A 97 -0.09 14.36 -6.06
CA LEU A 97 -1.20 13.77 -6.82
C LEU A 97 -1.85 14.80 -7.79
N ALA A 98 -2.00 16.06 -7.35
CA ALA A 98 -2.54 17.12 -8.20
C ALA A 98 -1.61 17.44 -9.39
N GLU A 99 -0.30 17.50 -9.17
CA GLU A 99 0.70 17.73 -10.23
C GLU A 99 0.62 16.67 -11.34
N HIS A 100 0.50 15.39 -10.98
CA HIS A 100 0.32 14.31 -11.96
C HIS A 100 -1.04 14.38 -12.67
N ARG A 101 -2.10 14.69 -11.94
CA ARG A 101 -3.45 14.84 -12.52
C ARG A 101 -3.50 15.99 -13.52
N GLU A 102 -2.87 17.13 -13.22
CA GLU A 102 -2.75 18.27 -14.13
C GLU A 102 -1.90 17.95 -15.37
N ALA A 103 -0.91 17.06 -15.24
CA ALA A 103 -0.13 16.55 -16.36
C ALA A 103 -0.91 15.55 -17.23
N GLY A 104 -2.09 15.10 -16.79
CA GLY A 104 -2.91 14.11 -17.50
C GLY A 104 -2.41 12.68 -17.32
N ASP A 105 -1.67 12.40 -16.25
CA ASP A 105 -1.23 11.07 -15.91
C ASP A 105 -2.36 10.27 -15.25
N GLU A 106 -2.37 8.96 -15.45
CA GLU A 106 -3.24 8.01 -14.75
C GLU A 106 -2.63 7.68 -13.39
N LEU A 107 -3.38 7.91 -12.31
CA LEU A 107 -2.91 7.78 -10.95
C LEU A 107 -3.30 6.41 -10.39
N VAL A 108 -2.32 5.62 -9.97
CA VAL A 108 -2.54 4.27 -9.43
C VAL A 108 -1.83 4.12 -8.09
N ILE A 109 -2.56 3.76 -7.05
CA ILE A 109 -1.96 3.24 -5.81
C ILE A 109 -1.64 1.76 -6.01
N ILE A 110 -0.40 1.36 -5.67
CA ILE A 110 0.05 -0.02 -5.68
C ILE A 110 0.66 -0.38 -4.32
N THR A 111 -0.05 -1.17 -3.51
CA THR A 111 0.28 -1.39 -2.09
C THR A 111 0.19 -2.86 -1.68
N ALA A 112 1.05 -3.26 -0.73
CA ALA A 112 0.99 -4.58 -0.12
C ALA A 112 -0.22 -4.75 0.81
N THR A 113 -0.74 -3.66 1.37
CA THR A 113 -1.88 -3.65 2.29
C THR A 113 -3.15 -4.13 1.58
N ASN A 114 -4.03 -4.78 2.33
CA ASN A 114 -5.23 -5.37 1.76
C ASN A 114 -6.23 -4.33 1.24
N GLN A 115 -6.95 -4.72 0.15
CA GLN A 115 -7.91 -3.85 -0.53
C GLN A 115 -9.04 -3.39 0.38
N PHE A 116 -9.49 -4.24 1.31
CA PHE A 116 -10.58 -3.86 2.22
C PHE A 116 -10.24 -2.59 3.01
N VAL A 117 -9.02 -2.47 3.52
CA VAL A 117 -8.56 -1.27 4.25
C VAL A 117 -8.26 -0.12 3.30
N THR A 118 -7.62 -0.40 2.16
CA THR A 118 -7.03 0.64 1.31
C THR A 118 -7.99 1.26 0.28
N GLN A 119 -9.09 0.56 -0.10
CA GLN A 119 -10.05 1.12 -1.07
C GLN A 119 -10.60 2.49 -0.65
N PRO A 120 -11.13 2.71 0.58
CA PRO A 120 -11.61 4.03 0.97
C PRO A 120 -10.49 5.08 1.09
N ILE A 121 -9.24 4.66 1.27
CA ILE A 121 -8.08 5.58 1.24
C ILE A 121 -7.81 6.05 -0.19
N ALA A 122 -7.81 5.12 -1.14
CA ALA A 122 -7.67 5.41 -2.56
C ALA A 122 -8.78 6.36 -3.06
N ASP A 123 -10.03 6.07 -2.68
CA ASP A 123 -11.19 6.91 -3.00
C ASP A 123 -11.03 8.34 -2.44
N MET A 124 -10.57 8.45 -1.19
CA MET A 124 -10.34 9.74 -0.51
C MET A 124 -9.21 10.55 -1.16
N LEU A 125 -8.15 9.89 -1.63
CA LEU A 125 -7.04 10.52 -2.35
C LEU A 125 -7.40 10.82 -3.82
N GLY A 126 -8.49 10.26 -4.32
CA GLY A 126 -9.02 10.50 -5.66
C GLY A 126 -8.12 9.95 -6.77
N VAL A 127 -7.44 8.83 -6.53
CA VAL A 127 -6.67 8.13 -7.57
C VAL A 127 -7.61 7.35 -8.50
N ASP A 128 -7.16 7.06 -9.71
CA ASP A 128 -7.98 6.40 -10.72
C ASP A 128 -8.13 4.91 -10.44
N HIS A 129 -7.05 4.26 -9.94
CA HIS A 129 -7.02 2.82 -9.67
C HIS A 129 -6.28 2.47 -8.38
N LEU A 130 -6.65 1.32 -7.83
CA LEU A 130 -5.98 0.68 -6.69
C LEU A 130 -5.57 -0.75 -7.06
N ILE A 131 -4.30 -1.06 -6.91
CA ILE A 131 -3.74 -2.40 -6.98
C ILE A 131 -3.26 -2.77 -5.57
N ALA A 132 -3.96 -3.69 -4.93
CA ALA A 132 -3.74 -4.06 -3.53
C ALA A 132 -3.73 -5.59 -3.35
N THR A 133 -3.30 -6.08 -2.21
CA THR A 133 -3.47 -7.48 -1.85
C THR A 133 -4.95 -7.77 -1.58
N LEU A 134 -5.45 -8.91 -2.05
CA LEU A 134 -6.87 -9.25 -2.00
C LEU A 134 -7.15 -10.32 -0.95
N ALA A 135 -8.02 -10.00 0.00
CA ALA A 135 -8.64 -11.00 0.85
C ALA A 135 -9.78 -11.68 0.06
N GLU A 136 -9.91 -13.00 0.19
CA GLU A 136 -10.94 -13.77 -0.47
C GLU A 136 -12.32 -13.45 0.12
N GLU A 137 -13.29 -13.15 -0.75
CA GLU A 137 -14.68 -12.92 -0.40
C GLU A 137 -15.56 -14.08 -0.87
N ARG A 138 -16.55 -14.47 -0.05
CA ARG A 138 -17.59 -15.41 -0.43
C ARG A 138 -18.66 -14.73 -1.29
N GLU A 139 -19.55 -15.53 -1.89
CA GLU A 139 -20.69 -15.02 -2.68
C GLU A 139 -21.63 -14.10 -1.89
N ASP A 140 -21.71 -14.27 -0.57
CA ASP A 140 -22.49 -13.43 0.35
C ASP A 140 -21.80 -12.11 0.74
N GLY A 141 -20.56 -11.89 0.27
CA GLY A 141 -19.73 -10.70 0.56
C GLY A 141 -18.98 -10.75 1.88
N GLU A 142 -19.05 -11.86 2.62
CA GLU A 142 -18.25 -12.08 3.83
C GLU A 142 -16.87 -12.60 3.46
N PHE A 143 -15.85 -12.30 4.29
CA PHE A 143 -14.49 -12.78 4.05
C PHE A 143 -14.30 -14.23 4.51
N THR A 144 -13.40 -14.94 3.83
CA THR A 144 -13.00 -16.30 4.23
C THR A 144 -11.82 -16.30 5.20
N GLY A 145 -11.03 -15.21 5.24
CA GLY A 145 -9.76 -15.11 5.94
C GLY A 145 -8.56 -15.56 5.11
N GLU A 146 -8.78 -15.98 3.89
CA GLU A 146 -7.73 -16.44 2.98
C GLU A 146 -7.32 -15.33 1.99
N LEU A 147 -6.12 -15.49 1.44
CA LEU A 147 -5.61 -14.68 0.33
C LEU A 147 -6.20 -15.17 -0.99
N THR A 148 -6.60 -14.25 -1.88
CA THR A 148 -6.89 -14.60 -3.26
C THR A 148 -5.90 -13.96 -4.24
N GLY A 149 -5.45 -14.74 -5.22
CA GLY A 149 -4.49 -14.29 -6.23
C GLY A 149 -3.07 -14.08 -5.69
N VAL A 150 -2.31 -13.24 -6.39
CA VAL A 150 -0.92 -12.93 -6.02
C VAL A 150 -0.91 -11.76 -5.02
N PRO A 151 -0.22 -11.88 -3.88
CA PRO A 151 -0.07 -10.75 -2.96
C PRO A 151 0.75 -9.63 -3.62
N CYS A 152 0.33 -8.38 -3.40
CA CYS A 152 0.93 -7.19 -4.00
C CYS A 152 2.19 -6.76 -3.23
N PHE A 153 3.19 -7.65 -3.16
CA PHE A 153 4.41 -7.47 -2.37
C PHE A 153 5.64 -7.86 -3.20
N GLN A 154 6.71 -7.06 -3.15
CA GLN A 154 7.95 -7.26 -3.90
C GLN A 154 7.68 -7.52 -5.40
N GLU A 155 8.12 -8.65 -5.97
CA GLU A 155 7.87 -9.05 -7.36
C GLU A 155 6.37 -9.21 -7.67
N GLY A 156 5.56 -9.50 -6.65
CA GLY A 156 4.11 -9.56 -6.79
C GLY A 156 3.48 -8.23 -7.21
N LYS A 157 4.07 -7.07 -6.84
CA LYS A 157 3.64 -5.77 -7.37
C LYS A 157 3.76 -5.70 -8.90
N ILE A 158 4.85 -6.23 -9.45
CA ILE A 158 5.10 -6.26 -10.90
C ILE A 158 4.07 -7.14 -11.59
N GLU A 159 3.82 -8.33 -11.05
CA GLU A 159 2.84 -9.26 -11.60
C GLU A 159 1.42 -8.65 -11.58
N ARG A 160 1.02 -8.06 -10.45
CA ARG A 160 -0.27 -7.39 -10.29
C ARG A 160 -0.42 -6.19 -11.24
N LEU A 161 0.64 -5.40 -11.42
CA LEU A 161 0.64 -4.30 -12.38
C LEU A 161 0.47 -4.81 -13.82
N ARG A 162 1.18 -5.88 -14.20
CA ARG A 162 1.00 -6.52 -15.53
C ARG A 162 -0.42 -7.06 -15.73
N GLN A 163 -1.02 -7.65 -14.69
CA GLN A 163 -2.42 -8.10 -14.73
C GLN A 163 -3.37 -6.91 -14.95
N HIS A 164 -3.13 -5.79 -14.26
CA HIS A 164 -3.91 -4.56 -14.44
C HIS A 164 -3.79 -4.00 -15.87
N LEU A 165 -2.62 -4.10 -16.48
CA LEU A 165 -2.35 -3.62 -17.84
C LEU A 165 -2.59 -4.69 -18.92
N ALA A 166 -3.23 -5.83 -18.61
CA ALA A 166 -3.35 -6.96 -19.55
C ALA A 166 -4.05 -6.59 -20.88
N ASP A 167 -4.99 -5.66 -20.85
CA ASP A 167 -5.70 -5.18 -22.03
C ASP A 167 -5.02 -3.95 -22.69
N HIS A 168 -3.90 -3.47 -22.13
CA HIS A 168 -3.17 -2.36 -22.71
C HIS A 168 -2.35 -2.82 -23.93
N PRO A 169 -2.30 -2.02 -25.02
CA PRO A 169 -1.57 -2.42 -26.25
C PRO A 169 -0.07 -2.68 -26.04
N ASP A 170 0.55 -2.01 -25.11
CA ASP A 170 1.98 -2.14 -24.77
C ASP A 170 2.19 -2.02 -23.24
N PRO A 171 1.95 -3.09 -22.46
CA PRO A 171 2.12 -3.08 -21.02
C PRO A 171 3.55 -2.76 -20.59
N GLU A 172 4.55 -3.40 -21.21
CA GLU A 172 5.96 -3.22 -20.82
C GLU A 172 6.48 -1.81 -21.15
N GLY A 173 6.10 -1.26 -22.31
CA GLY A 173 6.43 0.12 -22.65
C GLY A 173 5.75 1.13 -21.75
N THR A 174 4.53 0.85 -21.28
CA THR A 174 3.82 1.66 -20.30
C THR A 174 4.54 1.65 -18.96
N ILE A 175 4.94 0.49 -18.44
CA ILE A 175 5.73 0.36 -17.22
C ILE A 175 7.08 1.10 -17.36
N ALA A 176 7.78 0.89 -18.48
CA ALA A 176 9.08 1.54 -18.74
C ALA A 176 9.00 3.07 -18.85
N GLN A 177 7.81 3.65 -19.04
CA GLN A 177 7.60 5.10 -19.07
C GLN A 177 6.95 5.64 -17.78
N ALA A 178 6.50 4.77 -16.88
CA ALA A 178 5.84 5.14 -15.65
C ALA A 178 6.76 5.89 -14.67
N SER A 179 6.13 6.68 -13.80
CA SER A 179 6.74 7.14 -12.55
C SER A 179 6.33 6.19 -11.43
N PHE A 180 7.23 5.89 -10.48
CA PHE A 180 6.88 5.16 -9.27
C PHE A 180 7.51 5.79 -8.05
N TYR A 181 6.69 6.05 -7.03
CA TYR A 181 7.03 6.69 -5.77
C TYR A 181 6.92 5.65 -4.64
N SER A 182 8.01 5.42 -3.88
CA SER A 182 8.01 4.49 -2.75
C SER A 182 9.07 4.84 -1.71
N ASP A 183 8.81 4.47 -0.44
CA ASP A 183 9.74 4.57 0.69
C ASP A 183 10.53 3.28 0.95
N SER A 184 10.08 2.14 0.39
CA SER A 184 10.48 0.81 0.84
C SER A 184 11.51 0.12 -0.06
N ARG A 185 12.48 -0.53 0.59
CA ARG A 185 13.39 -1.49 -0.06
C ARG A 185 12.65 -2.62 -0.77
N ASN A 186 11.47 -2.99 -0.28
CA ASN A 186 10.65 -4.06 -0.84
C ASN A 186 10.13 -3.72 -2.25
N ASP A 187 10.17 -2.43 -2.64
CA ASP A 187 9.73 -1.93 -3.93
C ASP A 187 10.88 -1.73 -4.94
N ILE A 188 12.13 -2.00 -4.55
CA ILE A 188 13.27 -1.93 -5.48
C ILE A 188 13.01 -2.73 -6.78
N PRO A 189 12.44 -3.96 -6.74
CA PRO A 189 12.15 -4.70 -7.97
C PRO A 189 11.29 -3.94 -8.98
N LEU A 190 10.26 -3.21 -8.54
CA LEU A 190 9.41 -2.40 -9.41
C LEU A 190 10.05 -1.05 -9.75
N LEU A 191 10.72 -0.40 -8.79
CA LEU A 191 11.46 0.86 -9.04
C LEU A 191 12.53 0.71 -10.15
N GLU A 192 13.14 -0.48 -10.28
CA GLU A 192 14.11 -0.76 -11.34
C GLU A 192 13.48 -0.98 -12.74
N GLN A 193 12.16 -1.19 -12.82
CA GLN A 193 11.47 -1.41 -14.10
C GLN A 193 10.81 -0.15 -14.67
N VAL A 194 10.59 0.86 -13.83
CA VAL A 194 9.97 2.10 -14.29
C VAL A 194 10.99 3.11 -14.81
N GLY A 195 10.54 3.99 -15.69
CA GLY A 195 11.42 5.01 -16.30
C GLY A 195 11.73 6.18 -15.37
N ARG A 196 10.90 6.42 -14.37
CA ARG A 196 11.03 7.54 -13.43
C ARG A 196 10.83 7.07 -11.98
N PRO A 197 11.82 6.31 -11.43
CA PRO A 197 11.79 5.91 -10.02
C PRO A 197 12.07 7.11 -9.11
N VAL A 198 11.32 7.23 -8.02
CA VAL A 198 11.49 8.28 -7.01
C VAL A 198 11.40 7.66 -5.62
N ALA A 199 12.45 7.84 -4.81
CA ALA A 199 12.45 7.43 -3.42
C ALA A 199 11.82 8.53 -2.54
N VAL A 200 10.82 8.18 -1.75
CA VAL A 200 10.07 9.10 -0.89
C VAL A 200 10.32 8.76 0.57
N ASP A 201 10.93 9.67 1.33
CA ASP A 201 11.26 9.44 2.75
C ASP A 201 11.83 8.02 3.02
N PRO A 202 12.80 7.53 2.19
CA PRO A 202 13.12 6.12 2.04
C PRO A 202 13.79 5.50 3.27
N ASP A 203 13.57 4.19 3.44
CA ASP A 203 14.35 3.39 4.35
C ASP A 203 15.86 3.43 4.00
N PRO A 204 16.75 3.07 4.94
CA PRO A 204 18.20 3.16 4.71
C PRO A 204 18.69 2.38 3.48
N THR A 205 18.09 1.24 3.17
CA THR A 205 18.46 0.39 2.03
C THR A 205 18.05 1.02 0.71
N LEU A 206 16.81 1.49 0.61
CA LEU A 206 16.35 2.21 -0.58
C LEU A 206 17.09 3.54 -0.75
N ALA A 207 17.38 4.26 0.34
CA ALA A 207 18.16 5.51 0.29
C ALA A 207 19.56 5.29 -0.28
N GLU A 208 20.24 4.21 0.13
CA GLU A 208 21.55 3.84 -0.44
C GLU A 208 21.43 3.42 -1.90
N HIS A 209 20.43 2.59 -2.23
CA HIS A 209 20.17 2.15 -3.60
C HIS A 209 19.89 3.32 -4.53
N ALA A 210 18.99 4.23 -4.14
CA ALA A 210 18.64 5.44 -4.90
C ALA A 210 19.88 6.33 -5.15
N ARG A 211 20.73 6.51 -4.14
CA ARG A 211 21.99 7.27 -4.29
C ARG A 211 22.91 6.63 -5.33
N ASN A 212 23.08 5.29 -5.27
CA ASN A 212 23.95 4.56 -6.19
C ASN A 212 23.43 4.58 -7.63
N LYS A 213 22.10 4.62 -7.82
CA LYS A 213 21.44 4.69 -9.13
C LYS A 213 21.23 6.13 -9.63
N GLY A 214 21.46 7.14 -8.80
CA GLY A 214 21.17 8.54 -9.12
C GLY A 214 19.67 8.86 -9.18
N TRP A 215 18.84 8.10 -8.47
CA TRP A 215 17.38 8.34 -8.40
C TRP A 215 17.08 9.55 -7.51
N PRO A 216 16.05 10.34 -7.85
CA PRO A 216 15.56 11.40 -6.98
C PRO A 216 15.14 10.88 -5.61
N VAL A 217 15.46 11.65 -4.57
CA VAL A 217 14.98 11.42 -3.20
C VAL A 217 14.21 12.67 -2.79
N ILE A 218 12.97 12.50 -2.38
CA ILE A 218 12.09 13.60 -1.95
C ILE A 218 11.48 13.30 -0.57
N SER A 219 10.91 14.30 0.08
CA SER A 219 10.08 14.13 1.26
C SER A 219 8.66 14.64 1.01
N LEU A 220 7.66 13.86 1.43
CA LEU A 220 6.26 14.28 1.48
C LEU A 220 5.81 14.66 2.90
N ARG A 221 6.68 14.49 3.90
CA ARG A 221 6.42 14.80 5.32
C ARG A 221 6.80 16.22 5.71
N ASP A 222 7.70 16.87 4.94
CA ASP A 222 8.10 18.24 5.20
C ASP A 222 6.94 19.22 5.01
N THR A 223 6.70 20.05 6.03
CA THR A 223 5.70 21.11 6.01
C THR A 223 6.28 22.46 5.56
N THR A 224 7.59 22.58 5.42
CA THR A 224 8.28 23.78 4.92
C THR A 224 8.38 23.74 3.41
N ALA A 225 7.65 24.63 2.75
CA ALA A 225 7.79 24.95 1.33
C ALA A 225 8.89 25.99 1.12
#